data_2069ed5d1e9f253c68d65f8463913b14
#
_entry.id   2069ed5d1e9f253c68d65f8463913b14
#
_cell.length_a   1.000
_cell.length_b   1.000
_cell.length_c   1.000
_cell.angle_alpha   90.00
_cell.angle_beta   90.00
_cell.angle_gamma   90.00
#
_symmetry.space_group_name_H-M   'P 1'
#
loop_
_entity.id
_entity.type
_entity.pdbx_description
1 polymer ?
#
loop_
_entity_poly.entity_id
_entity_poly.type
_entity_poly.pdbx_seq_one_letter_code
_entity_poly.pdbx_strand_id
1 'polypeptide(L)'
;MPSKSNILSADLTPQRSFSILKAEGSSPNPHRPFSSLQQLSRLGFGTSGIMGSSLTAAGRQRLLETAFDLGVRHFDTAPLYGMGQAEEVLATFARCRRGDITITSKFGLLPPSIHPFLRPALPIARTINRHVCGQLSPQHQDMANRAIRALPLGGTSKAKETPGSPPSCGTGNQPYKLADIRHGLEESLRKLGTDYIDFYLLDECQTGNLDEDVISLLESFVVEGKIRAYGLASGRKSSRAILSDHPMFRGVLQIPDHLLNHDTPWFVERAQSPLFTHSVLRTPLRSASYRPTLDLLLFRWAVQLDVDPRQPELLTALLLTGALLNNPDGCVLFSTSKVQRISSYVQTLQHFPAGAQALRELLAQVSSIGSLPQPLAA
;
A
#
# COMPACT_ATOMS: atom_id res chain seq x y z
N MET A 1 -23.27 -38.72 -11.82
CA MET A 1 -22.73 -37.35 -12.05
C MET A 1 -22.81 -36.60 -10.73
N PRO A 2 -21.68 -36.26 -10.06
CA PRO A 2 -21.71 -35.53 -8.80
C PRO A 2 -21.85 -34.03 -9.11
N SER A 3 -22.69 -33.35 -8.33
CA SER A 3 -23.06 -31.94 -8.44
C SER A 3 -21.87 -31.01 -8.18
N LYS A 4 -21.63 -30.06 -9.09
CA LYS A 4 -20.52 -29.08 -9.07
C LYS A 4 -20.76 -27.85 -8.19
N SER A 5 -21.46 -27.97 -7.05
CA SER A 5 -21.87 -26.79 -6.25
C SER A 5 -20.99 -26.46 -5.04
N ASN A 6 -19.75 -26.95 -4.93
CA ASN A 6 -18.95 -26.80 -3.71
C ASN A 6 -17.50 -26.36 -3.95
N ILE A 7 -17.26 -25.28 -4.73
CA ILE A 7 -15.90 -24.70 -4.84
C ILE A 7 -15.62 -23.62 -3.77
N LEU A 8 -16.64 -23.15 -3.07
CA LEU A 8 -16.49 -22.07 -2.06
C LEU A 8 -16.84 -22.48 -0.61
N SER A 9 -17.18 -23.75 -0.36
CA SER A 9 -17.46 -24.27 0.99
C SER A 9 -16.50 -25.39 1.39
N ALA A 10 -15.21 -25.13 1.35
CA ALA A 10 -14.23 -26.06 1.91
C ALA A 10 -13.92 -25.68 3.36
N ASP A 11 -14.11 -26.66 4.25
CA ASP A 11 -13.83 -26.66 5.68
C ASP A 11 -12.55 -25.93 6.06
N LEU A 12 -12.69 -24.95 6.96
CA LEU A 12 -11.60 -24.22 7.60
C LEU A 12 -10.99 -25.08 8.71
N THR A 13 -10.25 -26.12 8.39
CA THR A 13 -9.31 -26.71 9.35
C THR A 13 -7.92 -26.12 9.09
N PRO A 14 -7.24 -25.54 10.11
CA PRO A 14 -5.96 -24.87 9.93
C PRO A 14 -4.80 -25.88 10.01
N GLN A 15 -4.63 -26.71 9.00
CA GLN A 15 -3.43 -27.55 8.85
C GLN A 15 -3.10 -27.79 7.39
N ARG A 16 -2.49 -26.80 6.74
CA ARG A 16 -1.48 -27.01 5.69
C ARG A 16 -0.55 -25.83 5.68
N SER A 17 0.70 -26.09 6.02
CA SER A 17 1.83 -25.18 5.88
C SER A 17 1.83 -24.56 4.49
N PHE A 18 1.69 -23.23 4.41
CA PHE A 18 1.87 -22.51 3.17
C PHE A 18 3.33 -22.67 2.74
N SER A 19 3.59 -23.60 1.84
CA SER A 19 4.84 -23.57 1.10
C SER A 19 4.84 -22.28 0.27
N ILE A 20 5.77 -21.40 0.61
CA ILE A 20 6.13 -20.23 -0.17
C ILE A 20 6.27 -20.68 -1.62
N LEU A 21 5.44 -20.15 -2.52
CA LEU A 21 5.58 -20.38 -3.95
C LEU A 21 6.97 -19.85 -4.36
N LYS A 22 7.95 -20.72 -4.39
CA LYS A 22 9.22 -20.45 -5.07
C LYS A 22 8.91 -20.25 -6.54
N ALA A 23 9.19 -19.07 -7.06
CA ALA A 23 9.29 -18.88 -8.49
C ALA A 23 10.47 -19.74 -8.99
N GLU A 24 10.17 -20.91 -9.53
CA GLU A 24 11.14 -21.70 -10.26
C GLU A 24 11.44 -20.99 -11.57
N GLY A 25 12.65 -20.50 -11.75
CA GLY A 25 13.16 -20.14 -13.07
C GLY A 25 13.80 -18.78 -13.28
N SER A 26 14.23 -18.04 -12.26
CA SER A 26 15.10 -16.87 -12.50
C SER A 26 16.51 -17.12 -11.97
N SER A 27 17.51 -17.02 -12.87
CA SER A 27 18.93 -17.03 -12.57
C SER A 27 19.26 -16.08 -11.40
N PRO A 28 20.10 -16.46 -10.43
CA PRO A 28 20.45 -15.61 -9.30
C PRO A 28 21.22 -14.37 -9.79
N ASN A 29 20.61 -13.21 -9.66
CA ASN A 29 21.28 -11.92 -9.85
C ASN A 29 22.23 -11.69 -8.66
N PRO A 30 23.56 -11.60 -8.83
CA PRO A 30 24.53 -11.46 -7.75
C PRO A 30 24.47 -10.14 -6.98
N HIS A 31 23.63 -9.18 -7.41
CA HIS A 31 23.43 -7.88 -6.75
C HIS A 31 22.14 -7.80 -5.92
N ARG A 32 21.59 -8.93 -5.49
CA ARG A 32 20.44 -8.91 -4.55
C ARG A 32 20.98 -8.72 -3.11
N PRO A 33 20.87 -7.51 -2.51
CA PRO A 33 21.32 -7.31 -1.11
C PRO A 33 20.38 -7.93 -0.07
N PHE A 34 19.34 -8.68 -0.48
CA PHE A 34 18.29 -9.21 0.39
C PHE A 34 18.20 -10.74 0.35
N SER A 35 19.06 -11.41 1.13
CA SER A 35 18.85 -12.83 1.47
C SER A 35 17.62 -13.08 2.37
N SER A 36 17.02 -12.01 2.92
CA SER A 36 15.85 -12.07 3.81
C SER A 36 14.48 -11.89 3.12
N LEU A 37 14.42 -11.84 1.78
CA LEU A 37 13.15 -11.81 1.02
C LEU A 37 12.30 -13.08 1.19
N GLN A 38 12.81 -14.09 1.87
CA GLN A 38 12.05 -15.31 2.21
C GLN A 38 10.83 -15.04 3.10
N GLN A 39 10.73 -13.85 3.70
CA GLN A 39 9.61 -13.45 4.57
C GLN A 39 8.58 -12.54 3.92
N LEU A 40 8.84 -12.01 2.72
CA LEU A 40 7.88 -11.11 2.08
C LEU A 40 6.70 -11.87 1.49
N SER A 41 5.49 -11.61 1.98
CA SER A 41 4.27 -12.18 1.41
C SER A 41 3.84 -11.44 0.15
N ARG A 42 3.17 -12.15 -0.78
CA ARG A 42 2.63 -11.58 -2.03
C ARG A 42 1.57 -10.50 -1.78
N LEU A 43 0.86 -10.58 -0.66
CA LEU A 43 -0.04 -9.56 -0.17
C LEU A 43 0.55 -8.90 1.07
N GLY A 44 0.49 -7.56 1.12
CA GLY A 44 0.88 -6.77 2.28
C GLY A 44 -0.31 -5.99 2.84
N PHE A 45 -0.32 -5.77 4.15
CA PHE A 45 -1.37 -5.04 4.83
C PHE A 45 -0.99 -3.57 5.05
N GLY A 46 -1.71 -2.66 4.37
CA GLY A 46 -1.57 -1.21 4.55
C GLY A 46 -2.39 -0.71 5.74
N THR A 47 -1.75 -0.02 6.68
CA THR A 47 -2.39 0.49 7.90
C THR A 47 -3.09 1.84 7.72
N SER A 48 -3.14 2.40 6.51
CA SER A 48 -3.76 3.72 6.24
C SER A 48 -5.23 3.81 6.70
N GLY A 49 -5.97 2.69 6.68
CA GLY A 49 -7.36 2.58 7.12
C GLY A 49 -7.55 2.08 8.56
N ILE A 50 -6.48 1.74 9.28
CA ILE A 50 -6.57 1.04 10.57
C ILE A 50 -7.22 1.90 11.67
N MET A 51 -7.11 3.22 11.58
CA MET A 51 -7.77 4.16 12.48
C MET A 51 -9.20 4.50 12.06
N GLY A 52 -9.84 3.64 11.26
CA GLY A 52 -11.25 3.76 10.91
C GLY A 52 -12.14 3.82 12.15
N SER A 53 -13.19 4.66 12.09
CA SER A 53 -14.08 4.96 13.21
C SER A 53 -14.82 3.77 13.83
N SER A 54 -14.94 2.67 13.09
CA SER A 54 -15.64 1.46 13.54
C SER A 54 -14.75 0.49 14.33
N LEU A 55 -13.46 0.80 14.50
CA LEU A 55 -12.51 -0.11 15.16
C LEU A 55 -12.12 0.37 16.55
N THR A 56 -12.40 -0.44 17.54
CA THR A 56 -11.81 -0.32 18.89
C THR A 56 -10.32 -0.66 18.85
N ALA A 57 -9.58 -0.40 19.93
CA ALA A 57 -8.18 -0.81 20.04
C ALA A 57 -8.01 -2.32 19.81
N ALA A 58 -8.86 -3.14 20.47
CA ALA A 58 -8.88 -4.59 20.28
C ALA A 58 -9.23 -4.99 18.82
N GLY A 59 -10.19 -4.29 18.21
CA GLY A 59 -10.55 -4.54 16.81
C GLY A 59 -9.41 -4.26 15.83
N ARG A 60 -8.59 -3.24 16.10
CA ARG A 60 -7.39 -2.94 15.30
C ARG A 60 -6.34 -4.03 15.43
N GLN A 61 -6.07 -4.50 16.65
CA GLN A 61 -5.14 -5.62 16.87
C GLN A 61 -5.64 -6.89 16.17
N ARG A 62 -6.93 -7.20 16.30
CA ARG A 62 -7.54 -8.37 15.64
C ARG A 62 -7.39 -8.32 14.12
N LEU A 63 -7.46 -7.14 13.49
CA LEU A 63 -7.20 -7.00 12.05
C LEU A 63 -5.78 -7.41 11.68
N LEU A 64 -4.78 -6.92 12.42
CA LEU A 64 -3.37 -7.24 12.18
C LEU A 64 -3.08 -8.72 12.45
N GLU A 65 -3.62 -9.26 13.54
CA GLU A 65 -3.51 -10.67 13.90
C GLU A 65 -4.13 -11.57 12.81
N THR A 66 -5.35 -11.25 12.37
CA THR A 66 -5.99 -12.02 11.29
C THR A 66 -5.19 -11.98 10.00
N ALA A 67 -4.62 -10.82 9.63
CA ALA A 67 -3.76 -10.73 8.45
C ALA A 67 -2.53 -11.63 8.60
N PHE A 68 -1.88 -11.60 9.76
CA PHE A 68 -0.71 -12.42 10.06
C PHE A 68 -1.04 -13.92 10.06
N ASP A 69 -2.12 -14.32 10.72
CA ASP A 69 -2.57 -15.73 10.80
C ASP A 69 -2.91 -16.30 9.42
N LEU A 70 -3.38 -15.44 8.51
CA LEU A 70 -3.63 -15.77 7.11
C LEU A 70 -2.40 -15.66 6.20
N GLY A 71 -1.20 -15.50 6.75
CA GLY A 71 0.05 -15.55 6.00
C GLY A 71 0.58 -14.22 5.48
N VAL A 72 -0.06 -13.08 5.80
CA VAL A 72 0.53 -11.76 5.51
C VAL A 72 1.73 -11.53 6.42
N ARG A 73 2.87 -11.15 5.80
CA ARG A 73 4.14 -10.92 6.52
C ARG A 73 4.68 -9.51 6.30
N HIS A 74 4.04 -8.71 5.45
CA HIS A 74 4.43 -7.33 5.20
C HIS A 74 3.35 -6.37 5.69
N PHE A 75 3.76 -5.35 6.47
CA PHE A 75 2.89 -4.31 7.02
C PHE A 75 3.42 -2.92 6.64
N ASP A 76 2.61 -2.18 5.86
CA ASP A 76 2.92 -0.84 5.39
C ASP A 76 2.27 0.21 6.27
N THR A 77 3.08 1.11 6.81
CA THR A 77 2.64 2.25 7.61
C THR A 77 3.30 3.56 7.16
N ALA A 78 2.93 4.65 7.79
CA ALA A 78 3.54 5.97 7.61
C ALA A 78 3.21 6.88 8.80
N PRO A 79 4.03 7.92 9.09
CA PRO A 79 3.74 8.91 10.12
C PRO A 79 2.39 9.61 9.92
N LEU A 80 1.97 9.86 8.67
CA LEU A 80 0.66 10.45 8.36
C LEU A 80 -0.52 9.52 8.67
N TYR A 81 -0.33 8.20 8.63
CA TYR A 81 -1.44 7.25 8.74
C TYR A 81 -2.08 7.31 10.12
N GLY A 82 -3.40 7.30 10.12
CA GLY A 82 -4.13 7.40 11.37
C GLY A 82 -3.89 8.70 12.16
N MET A 83 -3.44 9.79 11.50
CA MET A 83 -3.04 11.04 12.16
C MET A 83 -1.89 10.82 13.17
N GLY A 84 -0.93 10.00 12.78
CA GLY A 84 0.26 9.70 13.57
C GLY A 84 0.13 8.55 14.55
N GLN A 85 -1.02 7.84 14.56
CA GLN A 85 -1.28 6.75 15.52
C GLN A 85 -1.09 5.34 14.91
N ALA A 86 -1.00 5.21 13.59
CA ALA A 86 -0.92 3.90 12.95
C ALA A 86 0.37 3.14 13.29
N GLU A 87 1.49 3.85 13.45
CA GLU A 87 2.77 3.27 13.88
C GLU A 87 2.68 2.70 15.30
N GLU A 88 2.05 3.41 16.24
CA GLU A 88 1.86 2.93 17.63
C GLU A 88 0.93 1.70 17.71
N VAL A 89 -0.11 1.66 16.86
CA VAL A 89 -0.99 0.48 16.74
C VAL A 89 -0.23 -0.71 16.19
N LEU A 90 0.61 -0.49 15.19
CA LEU A 90 1.45 -1.54 14.61
C LEU A 90 2.52 -2.01 15.59
N ALA A 91 3.11 -1.10 16.39
CA ALA A 91 4.09 -1.42 17.42
C ALA A 91 3.56 -2.45 18.44
N THR A 92 2.33 -2.26 18.90
CA THR A 92 1.69 -3.20 19.85
C THR A 92 1.60 -4.62 19.27
N PHE A 93 1.24 -4.74 18.01
CA PHE A 93 1.17 -6.01 17.29
C PHE A 93 2.58 -6.60 17.02
N ALA A 94 3.52 -5.76 16.61
CA ALA A 94 4.85 -6.17 16.16
C ALA A 94 5.75 -6.64 17.33
N ARG A 95 5.48 -6.21 18.55
CA ARG A 95 6.36 -6.44 19.74
C ARG A 95 6.86 -7.88 19.86
N CYS A 96 5.99 -8.87 19.67
CA CYS A 96 6.33 -10.29 19.78
C CYS A 96 6.52 -10.98 18.43
N ARG A 97 6.49 -10.22 17.31
CA ARG A 97 6.50 -10.77 15.94
C ARG A 97 7.50 -10.08 15.04
N ARG A 98 8.36 -9.20 15.60
CA ARG A 98 9.24 -8.34 14.78
C ARG A 98 10.13 -9.14 13.84
N GLY A 99 10.62 -10.31 14.26
CA GLY A 99 11.43 -11.22 13.44
C GLY A 99 10.66 -11.95 12.34
N ASP A 100 9.32 -12.04 12.46
CA ASP A 100 8.48 -12.79 11.55
C ASP A 100 7.80 -11.90 10.48
N ILE A 101 7.98 -10.58 10.58
CA ILE A 101 7.33 -9.60 9.71
C ILE A 101 8.33 -8.60 9.15
N THR A 102 7.95 -8.01 8.01
CA THR A 102 8.62 -6.84 7.45
C THR A 102 7.72 -5.61 7.60
N ILE A 103 8.33 -4.46 7.87
CA ILE A 103 7.64 -3.19 8.08
C ILE A 103 8.17 -2.15 7.09
N THR A 104 7.25 -1.46 6.41
CA THR A 104 7.53 -0.21 5.72
C THR A 104 7.05 0.96 6.55
N SER A 105 7.90 1.98 6.75
CA SER A 105 7.48 3.33 7.14
C SER A 105 8.03 4.37 6.17
N LYS A 106 7.63 5.63 6.33
CA LYS A 106 7.87 6.65 5.31
C LYS A 106 8.34 7.98 5.91
N PHE A 107 8.99 8.78 5.07
CA PHE A 107 9.29 10.18 5.33
C PHE A 107 8.71 11.05 4.20
N GLY A 108 8.17 12.20 4.55
CA GLY A 108 7.66 13.15 3.56
C GLY A 108 6.37 13.78 4.01
N LEU A 109 5.30 13.01 4.14
CA LEU A 109 4.01 13.51 4.60
C LEU A 109 3.87 13.35 6.11
N LEU A 110 3.71 14.46 6.82
CA LEU A 110 3.51 14.48 8.26
C LEU A 110 2.05 14.71 8.63
N PRO A 111 1.57 14.15 9.75
CA PRO A 111 0.26 14.47 10.27
C PRO A 111 0.22 15.95 10.69
N PRO A 112 -0.94 16.61 10.56
CA PRO A 112 -1.10 17.95 11.10
C PRO A 112 -0.82 17.93 12.60
N SER A 113 -0.21 19.00 13.10
CA SER A 113 0.03 19.19 14.53
C SER A 113 -1.30 19.25 15.26
N ILE A 114 -1.59 18.23 16.08
CA ILE A 114 -2.83 18.13 16.85
C ILE A 114 -2.46 18.12 18.31
N HIS A 115 -3.08 19.03 19.07
CA HIS A 115 -2.85 19.11 20.50
C HIS A 115 -3.15 17.75 21.18
N PRO A 116 -2.29 17.23 22.06
CA PRO A 116 -2.43 15.89 22.64
C PRO A 116 -3.80 15.60 23.23
N PHE A 117 -4.43 16.60 23.88
CA PHE A 117 -5.78 16.46 24.46
C PHE A 117 -6.90 16.23 23.44
N LEU A 118 -6.71 16.59 22.16
CA LEU A 118 -7.69 16.36 21.07
C LEU A 118 -7.53 15.02 20.39
N ARG A 119 -6.42 14.32 20.58
CA ARG A 119 -6.16 13.00 19.98
C ARG A 119 -7.25 11.95 20.27
N PRO A 120 -7.78 11.82 21.51
CA PRO A 120 -8.86 10.87 21.79
C PRO A 120 -10.17 11.18 21.07
N ALA A 121 -10.45 12.46 20.77
CA ALA A 121 -11.67 12.89 20.09
C ALA A 121 -11.64 12.65 18.55
N LEU A 122 -10.46 12.42 17.96
CA LEU A 122 -10.30 12.24 16.51
C LEU A 122 -11.13 11.08 15.91
N PRO A 123 -11.26 9.91 16.54
CA PRO A 123 -12.10 8.85 16.02
C PRO A 123 -13.57 9.27 15.95
N ILE A 124 -14.05 10.01 16.96
CA ILE A 124 -15.43 10.51 17.04
C ILE A 124 -15.68 11.56 15.93
N ALA A 125 -14.78 12.53 15.81
CA ALA A 125 -14.86 13.55 14.77
C ALA A 125 -14.87 12.95 13.35
N ARG A 126 -14.10 11.89 13.12
CA ARG A 126 -14.09 11.14 11.85
C ARG A 126 -15.38 10.38 11.60
N THR A 127 -16.00 9.83 12.65
CA THR A 127 -17.29 9.14 12.53
C THR A 127 -18.38 10.11 12.12
N ILE A 128 -18.44 11.26 12.79
CA ILE A 128 -19.37 12.33 12.48
C ILE A 128 -19.15 12.81 11.04
N ASN A 129 -17.91 13.10 10.67
CA ASN A 129 -17.58 13.52 9.31
C ASN A 129 -17.99 12.48 8.25
N ARG A 130 -17.74 11.20 8.47
CA ARG A 130 -18.13 10.14 7.54
C ARG A 130 -19.65 10.03 7.38
N HIS A 131 -20.41 10.15 8.47
CA HIS A 131 -21.86 10.13 8.42
C HIS A 131 -22.42 11.37 7.72
N VAL A 132 -21.91 12.54 8.04
CA VAL A 132 -22.35 13.80 7.43
C VAL A 132 -21.91 13.90 5.98
N CYS A 133 -20.64 13.62 5.69
CA CYS A 133 -20.13 13.70 4.31
C CYS A 133 -20.54 12.52 3.44
N GLY A 134 -20.87 11.36 4.01
CA GLY A 134 -21.36 10.20 3.25
C GLY A 134 -22.72 10.41 2.59
N GLN A 135 -23.47 11.40 3.05
CA GLN A 135 -24.77 11.81 2.46
C GLN A 135 -24.63 12.94 1.44
N LEU A 136 -23.45 13.51 1.28
CA LEU A 136 -23.18 14.60 0.35
C LEU A 136 -22.76 14.08 -1.03
N SER A 137 -23.07 14.84 -2.08
CA SER A 137 -22.56 14.53 -3.42
C SER A 137 -21.02 14.56 -3.45
N PRO A 138 -20.35 13.89 -4.41
CA PRO A 138 -18.88 13.82 -4.49
C PRO A 138 -18.19 15.19 -4.45
N GLN A 139 -18.81 16.21 -5.07
CA GLN A 139 -18.30 17.60 -5.07
C GLN A 139 -18.36 18.23 -3.68
N HIS A 140 -19.44 18.00 -2.94
CA HIS A 140 -19.60 18.50 -1.57
C HIS A 140 -18.74 17.71 -0.58
N GLN A 141 -18.47 16.43 -0.83
CA GLN A 141 -17.53 15.65 -0.03
C GLN A 141 -16.10 16.20 -0.14
N ASP A 142 -15.68 16.59 -1.34
CA ASP A 142 -14.34 17.18 -1.54
C ASP A 142 -14.25 18.57 -0.89
N MET A 143 -15.28 19.38 -0.98
CA MET A 143 -15.35 20.69 -0.32
C MET A 143 -15.39 20.55 1.21
N ALA A 144 -16.14 19.60 1.76
CA ALA A 144 -16.16 19.31 3.19
C ALA A 144 -14.80 18.77 3.69
N ASN A 145 -14.16 17.92 2.91
CA ASN A 145 -12.81 17.43 3.24
C ASN A 145 -11.75 18.54 3.18
N ARG A 146 -11.88 19.49 2.24
CA ARG A 146 -11.02 20.69 2.19
C ARG A 146 -11.30 21.62 3.37
N ALA A 147 -12.56 21.84 3.73
CA ALA A 147 -12.95 22.65 4.89
C ALA A 147 -12.43 22.06 6.21
N ILE A 148 -12.49 20.72 6.37
CA ILE A 148 -11.95 20.04 7.56
C ILE A 148 -10.42 20.13 7.61
N ARG A 149 -9.75 20.05 6.45
CA ARG A 149 -8.31 20.30 6.37
C ARG A 149 -7.96 21.77 6.66
N ALA A 150 -8.88 22.70 6.42
CA ALA A 150 -8.73 24.13 6.67
C ALA A 150 -9.22 24.57 8.06
N LEU A 151 -9.88 23.69 8.83
CA LEU A 151 -10.24 24.04 10.21
C LEU A 151 -8.97 24.30 11.03
N PRO A 152 -8.90 25.42 11.77
CA PRO A 152 -7.76 25.77 12.60
C PRO A 152 -7.75 24.94 13.90
N LEU A 153 -7.76 23.63 13.76
CA LEU A 153 -7.56 22.71 14.88
C LEU A 153 -6.08 22.60 15.30
N GLY A 154 -5.23 23.35 14.64
CA GLY A 154 -3.84 23.63 14.94
C GLY A 154 -3.44 24.75 14.00
N GLY A 155 -3.08 25.90 14.52
CA GLY A 155 -2.91 27.16 13.82
C GLY A 155 -2.07 27.06 12.55
N THR A 156 -2.64 27.45 11.43
CA THR A 156 -1.92 27.96 10.27
C THR A 156 -1.51 29.41 10.57
N SER A 157 -0.67 29.63 11.57
CA SER A 157 0.13 30.82 11.62
C SER A 157 1.34 30.55 10.73
N LYS A 158 1.68 31.48 9.84
CA LYS A 158 3.01 31.59 9.26
C LYS A 158 3.98 31.50 10.46
N ALA A 159 4.44 30.30 10.74
CA ALA A 159 5.29 30.04 11.90
C ALA A 159 6.61 30.75 11.64
N LYS A 160 6.89 31.79 12.41
CA LYS A 160 8.27 32.11 12.75
C LYS A 160 8.90 30.81 13.25
N GLU A 161 10.00 30.42 12.64
CA GLU A 161 10.80 29.27 13.05
C GLU A 161 11.17 29.45 14.52
N THR A 162 10.46 28.78 15.38
CA THR A 162 10.84 28.61 16.78
C THR A 162 11.67 27.33 16.87
N PRO A 163 12.85 27.36 17.53
CA PRO A 163 13.62 26.15 17.76
C PRO A 163 12.76 25.12 18.51
N GLY A 164 12.49 23.96 17.91
CA GLY A 164 11.64 22.90 18.48
C GLY A 164 10.28 22.69 17.81
N SER A 165 9.94 23.45 16.76
CA SER A 165 8.77 23.13 15.94
C SER A 165 9.04 21.86 15.13
N PRO A 166 8.04 20.93 14.98
CA PRO A 166 8.22 19.76 14.14
C PRO A 166 8.56 20.23 12.72
N PRO A 167 9.50 19.56 12.04
CA PRO A 167 9.95 19.94 10.72
C PRO A 167 8.75 20.00 9.77
N SER A 168 8.55 21.15 9.12
CA SER A 168 7.65 21.26 8.00
C SER A 168 8.29 20.48 6.84
N CYS A 169 7.80 19.28 6.56
CA CYS A 169 8.23 18.55 5.38
C CYS A 169 8.04 19.42 4.15
N GLY A 170 9.10 19.58 3.35
CA GLY A 170 9.15 20.48 2.21
C GLY A 170 7.95 20.26 1.29
N THR A 171 7.00 21.19 1.33
CA THR A 171 5.97 21.34 0.31
C THR A 171 6.59 22.07 -0.86
N GLY A 172 7.20 21.33 -1.78
CA GLY A 172 7.80 21.92 -2.96
C GLY A 172 8.91 21.06 -3.54
N ASN A 173 9.37 21.46 -4.70
CA ASN A 173 10.45 20.79 -5.44
C ASN A 173 11.83 21.26 -4.97
N GLN A 174 12.11 21.21 -3.66
CA GLN A 174 13.41 21.58 -3.07
C GLN A 174 13.97 20.36 -2.30
N PRO A 175 15.32 20.25 -2.18
CA PRO A 175 15.96 19.17 -1.44
C PRO A 175 15.42 19.05 -0.01
N TYR A 176 15.24 17.84 0.45
CA TYR A 176 14.90 17.57 1.84
C TYR A 176 16.03 17.98 2.77
N LYS A 177 15.70 18.54 3.92
CA LYS A 177 16.70 18.80 4.97
C LYS A 177 17.12 17.46 5.59
N LEU A 178 18.40 17.15 5.56
CA LEU A 178 18.96 15.88 6.08
C LEU A 178 18.60 15.64 7.55
N ALA A 179 18.61 16.72 8.37
CA ALA A 179 18.23 16.64 9.77
C ALA A 179 16.77 16.21 9.96
N ASP A 180 15.86 16.62 9.07
CA ASP A 180 14.44 16.28 9.14
C ASP A 180 14.22 14.81 8.78
N ILE A 181 14.95 14.27 7.78
CA ILE A 181 14.90 12.85 7.41
C ILE A 181 15.39 12.00 8.59
N ARG A 182 16.52 12.36 9.20
CA ARG A 182 17.08 11.64 10.36
C ARG A 182 16.11 11.66 11.54
N HIS A 183 15.57 12.82 11.87
CA HIS A 183 14.58 12.97 12.94
C HIS A 183 13.31 12.16 12.65
N GLY A 184 12.82 12.18 11.41
CA GLY A 184 11.66 11.39 10.99
C GLY A 184 11.85 9.89 11.14
N LEU A 185 13.04 9.38 10.78
CA LEU A 185 13.39 7.97 10.97
C LEU A 185 13.43 7.60 12.47
N GLU A 186 14.12 8.40 13.28
CA GLU A 186 14.24 8.14 14.72
C GLU A 186 12.88 8.18 15.43
N GLU A 187 12.02 9.10 15.03
CA GLU A 187 10.65 9.16 15.58
C GLU A 187 9.80 7.96 15.15
N SER A 188 9.92 7.49 13.91
CA SER A 188 9.26 6.26 13.44
C SER A 188 9.77 5.02 14.19
N LEU A 189 11.08 4.87 14.37
CA LEU A 189 11.67 3.79 15.16
C LEU A 189 11.15 3.79 16.60
N ARG A 190 11.13 4.97 17.22
CA ARG A 190 10.62 5.16 18.58
C ARG A 190 9.13 4.77 18.72
N LYS A 191 8.28 5.20 17.77
CA LYS A 191 6.84 4.90 17.76
C LYS A 191 6.56 3.43 17.49
N LEU A 192 7.33 2.82 16.58
CA LEU A 192 7.23 1.40 16.26
C LEU A 192 7.84 0.51 17.36
N GLY A 193 8.66 1.07 18.27
CA GLY A 193 9.31 0.33 19.33
C GLY A 193 10.27 -0.74 18.81
N THR A 194 11.03 -0.42 17.77
CA THR A 194 11.96 -1.32 17.10
C THR A 194 13.26 -0.60 16.75
N ASP A 195 14.35 -1.34 16.69
CA ASP A 195 15.68 -0.79 16.36
C ASP A 195 15.90 -0.62 14.84
N TYR A 196 15.05 -1.23 14.02
CA TYR A 196 15.15 -1.13 12.56
C TYR A 196 13.79 -1.17 11.86
N ILE A 197 13.75 -0.56 10.67
CA ILE A 197 12.64 -0.64 9.70
C ILE A 197 13.14 -1.38 8.46
N ASP A 198 12.33 -2.29 7.90
CA ASP A 198 12.78 -3.06 6.73
C ASP A 198 12.84 -2.18 5.47
N PHE A 199 11.83 -1.32 5.25
CA PHE A 199 11.78 -0.41 4.11
C PHE A 199 11.43 1.00 4.58
N TYR A 200 12.31 1.97 4.35
CA TYR A 200 12.07 3.37 4.67
C TYR A 200 11.97 4.17 3.37
N LEU A 201 10.76 4.68 3.09
CA LEU A 201 10.45 5.25 1.78
C LEU A 201 10.23 6.77 1.87
N LEU A 202 10.67 7.50 0.84
CA LEU A 202 10.33 8.91 0.67
C LEU A 202 8.93 9.01 0.08
N ASP A 203 7.99 9.57 0.88
CA ASP A 203 6.54 9.63 0.57
C ASP A 203 6.23 10.88 -0.26
N GLU A 204 5.57 10.71 -1.43
CA GLU A 204 5.24 11.78 -2.39
C GLU A 204 6.45 12.62 -2.83
N CYS A 205 7.63 11.99 -2.89
CA CYS A 205 8.87 12.61 -3.32
C CYS A 205 8.77 13.13 -4.75
N GLN A 206 9.33 14.32 -5.00
CA GLN A 206 9.50 14.94 -6.31
C GLN A 206 10.98 14.94 -6.70
N THR A 207 11.30 15.15 -7.97
CA THR A 207 12.68 15.15 -8.47
C THR A 207 13.60 16.09 -7.70
N GLY A 208 13.17 17.30 -7.42
CA GLY A 208 13.97 18.25 -6.66
C GLY A 208 14.09 18.00 -5.17
N ASN A 209 13.41 16.97 -4.63
CA ASN A 209 13.57 16.57 -3.22
C ASN A 209 14.76 15.62 -3.01
N LEU A 210 15.22 14.97 -4.06
CA LEU A 210 16.29 13.99 -4.04
C LEU A 210 17.56 14.57 -4.63
N ASP A 211 18.63 14.55 -3.86
CA ASP A 211 19.99 14.86 -4.29
C ASP A 211 20.97 13.81 -3.76
N GLU A 212 22.25 13.96 -4.07
CA GLU A 212 23.30 13.01 -3.65
C GLU A 212 23.44 12.96 -2.12
N ASP A 213 23.24 14.07 -1.43
CA ASP A 213 23.33 14.14 0.03
C ASP A 213 22.19 13.34 0.69
N VAL A 214 20.98 13.46 0.15
CA VAL A 214 19.82 12.67 0.61
C VAL A 214 20.06 11.18 0.37
N ILE A 215 20.57 10.79 -0.80
CA ILE A 215 20.87 9.39 -1.12
C ILE A 215 21.95 8.87 -0.15
N SER A 216 23.05 9.61 0.02
CA SER A 216 24.14 9.24 0.93
C SER A 216 23.67 9.09 2.38
N LEU A 217 22.75 9.96 2.83
CA LEU A 217 22.15 9.83 4.15
C LEU A 217 21.33 8.54 4.28
N LEU A 218 20.51 8.20 3.28
CA LEU A 218 19.71 6.97 3.29
C LEU A 218 20.61 5.73 3.29
N GLU A 219 21.70 5.74 2.54
CA GLU A 219 22.71 4.68 2.54
C GLU A 219 23.40 4.56 3.91
N SER A 220 23.69 5.68 4.58
CA SER A 220 24.25 5.65 5.94
C SER A 220 23.31 4.95 6.93
N PHE A 221 22.00 5.12 6.80
CA PHE A 221 21.02 4.43 7.64
C PHE A 221 21.01 2.91 7.42
N VAL A 222 21.30 2.45 6.19
CA VAL A 222 21.47 1.03 5.90
C VAL A 222 22.73 0.51 6.59
N VAL A 223 23.84 1.25 6.50
CA VAL A 223 25.11 0.90 7.18
C VAL A 223 24.95 0.92 8.70
N GLU A 224 24.20 1.89 9.25
CA GLU A 224 23.88 1.97 10.68
C GLU A 224 22.95 0.83 11.14
N GLY A 225 22.37 0.05 10.21
CA GLY A 225 21.42 -1.02 10.51
C GLY A 225 20.03 -0.52 10.94
N LYS A 226 19.76 0.78 10.86
CA LYS A 226 18.47 1.39 11.21
C LYS A 226 17.39 1.11 10.17
N ILE A 227 17.78 0.92 8.91
CA ILE A 227 16.90 0.46 7.85
C ILE A 227 17.56 -0.66 7.08
N ARG A 228 16.79 -1.54 6.46
CA ARG A 228 17.32 -2.59 5.59
C ARG A 228 17.39 -2.15 4.13
N ALA A 229 16.42 -1.32 3.71
CA ALA A 229 16.44 -0.67 2.40
C ALA A 229 15.69 0.66 2.45
N TYR A 230 16.02 1.51 1.50
CA TYR A 230 15.32 2.77 1.26
C TYR A 230 14.64 2.75 -0.12
N GLY A 231 13.80 3.75 -0.38
CA GLY A 231 13.12 3.86 -1.67
C GLY A 231 12.16 5.02 -1.77
N LEU A 232 11.25 4.92 -2.74
CA LEU A 232 10.25 5.92 -3.06
C LEU A 232 8.84 5.36 -2.89
N ALA A 233 7.95 6.15 -2.29
CA ALA A 233 6.51 5.91 -2.25
C ALA A 233 5.80 7.10 -2.90
N SER A 234 5.82 7.17 -4.24
CA SER A 234 5.34 8.31 -5.00
C SER A 234 4.42 7.89 -6.15
N GLY A 235 3.68 8.86 -6.69
CA GLY A 235 2.88 8.64 -7.88
C GLY A 235 3.73 8.17 -9.06
N ARG A 236 3.13 7.44 -10.01
CA ARG A 236 3.83 6.85 -11.17
C ARG A 236 4.63 7.88 -11.96
N LYS A 237 4.05 9.07 -12.19
CA LYS A 237 4.70 10.17 -12.93
C LYS A 237 5.95 10.68 -12.20
N SER A 238 5.85 10.95 -10.92
CA SER A 238 6.98 11.41 -10.09
C SER A 238 8.06 10.35 -9.99
N SER A 239 7.70 9.10 -9.72
CA SER A 239 8.66 7.98 -9.66
C SER A 239 9.40 7.81 -10.99
N ARG A 240 8.70 7.93 -12.13
CA ARG A 240 9.32 7.86 -13.46
C ARG A 240 10.30 9.01 -13.68
N ALA A 241 9.93 10.25 -13.35
CA ALA A 241 10.79 11.41 -13.46
C ALA A 241 12.05 11.27 -12.60
N ILE A 242 11.88 10.87 -11.32
CA ILE A 242 13.03 10.66 -10.42
C ILE A 242 13.98 9.61 -10.98
N LEU A 243 13.48 8.45 -11.45
CA LEU A 243 14.34 7.39 -12.00
C LEU A 243 15.04 7.81 -13.30
N SER A 244 14.47 8.75 -14.07
CA SER A 244 15.12 9.32 -15.24
C SER A 244 16.21 10.32 -14.89
N ASP A 245 15.95 11.18 -13.88
CA ASP A 245 16.88 12.23 -13.44
C ASP A 245 18.01 11.67 -12.56
N HIS A 246 17.74 10.56 -11.83
CA HIS A 246 18.69 9.89 -10.95
C HIS A 246 18.89 8.41 -11.37
N PRO A 247 19.56 8.14 -12.49
CA PRO A 247 19.71 6.77 -13.03
C PRO A 247 20.52 5.83 -12.13
N MET A 248 21.26 6.39 -11.18
CA MET A 248 22.01 5.62 -10.18
C MET A 248 21.21 5.28 -8.92
N PHE A 249 19.98 5.81 -8.78
CA PHE A 249 19.11 5.48 -7.65
C PHE A 249 18.80 3.97 -7.62
N ARG A 250 19.06 3.33 -6.50
CA ARG A 250 18.92 1.87 -6.29
C ARG A 250 17.95 1.55 -5.15
N GLY A 251 16.93 2.36 -4.97
CA GLY A 251 15.90 2.14 -3.96
C GLY A 251 14.75 1.26 -4.45
N VAL A 252 14.01 0.71 -3.50
CA VAL A 252 12.74 0.03 -3.79
C VAL A 252 11.66 1.05 -4.19
N LEU A 253 10.63 0.60 -4.89
CA LEU A 253 9.53 1.46 -5.32
C LEU A 253 8.21 0.99 -4.70
N GLN A 254 7.40 1.96 -4.29
CA GLN A 254 6.01 1.78 -3.92
C GLN A 254 5.15 2.71 -4.78
N ILE A 255 4.37 2.15 -5.71
CA ILE A 255 3.60 2.91 -6.69
C ILE A 255 2.11 2.53 -6.67
N PRO A 256 1.19 3.45 -7.03
CA PRO A 256 -0.19 3.07 -7.27
C PRO A 256 -0.27 2.18 -8.52
N ASP A 257 -1.06 1.09 -8.43
CA ASP A 257 -1.28 0.19 -9.54
C ASP A 257 -2.71 -0.36 -9.55
N HIS A 258 -3.16 -0.82 -10.71
CA HIS A 258 -4.41 -1.56 -10.87
C HIS A 258 -4.42 -2.30 -12.21
N LEU A 259 -5.36 -3.23 -12.37
CA LEU A 259 -5.51 -4.11 -13.54
C LEU A 259 -5.39 -3.41 -14.91
N LEU A 260 -5.85 -2.14 -15.00
CA LEU A 260 -5.86 -1.39 -16.25
C LEU A 260 -4.62 -0.51 -16.47
N ASN A 261 -3.58 -0.64 -15.66
CA ASN A 261 -2.30 0.01 -15.89
C ASN A 261 -1.40 -0.87 -16.75
N HIS A 262 -0.96 -0.36 -17.90
CA HIS A 262 -0.15 -1.11 -18.84
C HIS A 262 1.35 -0.82 -18.73
N ASP A 263 1.76 0.18 -17.97
CA ASP A 263 3.15 0.60 -17.82
C ASP A 263 3.86 0.05 -16.55
N THR A 264 3.20 -0.82 -15.78
CA THR A 264 3.80 -1.47 -14.61
C THR A 264 5.04 -2.29 -14.95
N PRO A 265 5.12 -3.02 -16.09
CA PRO A 265 6.35 -3.71 -16.48
C PRO A 265 7.58 -2.80 -16.53
N TRP A 266 7.42 -1.54 -16.97
CA TRP A 266 8.51 -0.56 -16.98
C TRP A 266 9.11 -0.32 -15.59
N PHE A 267 8.27 -0.31 -14.54
CA PHE A 267 8.72 -0.17 -13.15
C PHE A 267 9.31 -1.47 -12.61
N VAL A 268 8.74 -2.63 -12.98
CA VAL A 268 9.27 -3.95 -12.58
C VAL A 268 10.70 -4.14 -13.06
N GLU A 269 11.00 -3.71 -14.29
CA GLU A 269 12.36 -3.82 -14.85
C GLU A 269 13.38 -2.90 -14.16
N ARG A 270 12.94 -1.78 -13.58
CA ARG A 270 13.81 -0.73 -13.03
C ARG A 270 13.81 -0.68 -11.51
N ALA A 271 12.79 -1.20 -10.88
CA ALA A 271 12.72 -1.27 -9.43
C ALA A 271 13.78 -2.24 -8.89
N GLN A 272 14.42 -1.88 -7.81
CA GLN A 272 15.00 -2.92 -6.96
C GLN A 272 13.87 -3.75 -6.36
N SER A 273 14.01 -5.05 -6.42
CA SER A 273 13.02 -5.97 -5.82
C SER A 273 13.05 -5.82 -4.29
N PRO A 274 11.87 -5.76 -3.64
CA PRO A 274 10.53 -5.92 -4.21
C PRO A 274 9.93 -4.60 -4.73
N LEU A 275 9.11 -4.67 -5.78
CA LEU A 275 8.18 -3.60 -6.11
C LEU A 275 6.94 -3.73 -5.21
N PHE A 276 6.55 -2.64 -4.54
CA PHE A 276 5.29 -2.55 -3.81
C PHE A 276 4.23 -1.85 -4.67
N THR A 277 3.05 -2.44 -4.78
CA THR A 277 1.93 -1.80 -5.48
C THR A 277 0.75 -1.60 -4.55
N HIS A 278 0.08 -0.46 -4.64
CA HIS A 278 -1.06 -0.10 -3.79
C HIS A 278 -2.23 0.49 -4.59
N SER A 279 -3.34 0.79 -3.92
CA SER A 279 -4.56 1.38 -4.52
C SER A 279 -5.25 0.49 -5.54
N VAL A 280 -4.90 -0.78 -5.61
CA VAL A 280 -5.33 -1.76 -6.60
C VAL A 280 -6.86 -1.93 -6.69
N LEU A 281 -7.56 -1.75 -5.58
CA LEU A 281 -9.02 -1.81 -5.52
C LEU A 281 -9.67 -0.43 -5.60
N ARG A 282 -9.05 0.57 -4.95
CA ARG A 282 -9.68 1.87 -4.74
C ARG A 282 -9.85 2.67 -6.02
N THR A 283 -8.81 2.75 -6.84
CA THR A 283 -8.81 3.55 -8.06
C THR A 283 -9.82 3.03 -9.07
N PRO A 284 -9.80 1.73 -9.45
CA PRO A 284 -10.77 1.21 -10.41
C PRO A 284 -12.23 1.32 -9.92
N LEU A 285 -12.48 1.08 -8.63
CA LEU A 285 -13.84 1.11 -8.07
C LEU A 285 -14.43 2.52 -7.93
N ARG A 286 -13.58 3.56 -7.94
CA ARG A 286 -14.02 4.96 -7.81
C ARG A 286 -14.15 5.70 -9.13
N SER A 287 -13.52 5.21 -10.17
CA SER A 287 -13.53 5.84 -11.49
C SER A 287 -14.69 5.33 -12.33
N ALA A 288 -15.63 6.21 -12.66
CA ALA A 288 -16.74 5.88 -13.54
C ALA A 288 -16.28 5.48 -14.95
N SER A 289 -15.14 6.02 -15.42
CA SER A 289 -14.58 5.71 -16.74
C SER A 289 -14.11 4.27 -16.88
N TYR A 290 -13.71 3.62 -15.80
CA TYR A 290 -13.27 2.22 -15.83
C TYR A 290 -14.42 1.21 -15.73
N ARG A 291 -15.61 1.67 -15.33
CA ARG A 291 -16.73 0.77 -15.03
C ARG A 291 -17.14 -0.13 -16.19
N PRO A 292 -17.33 0.38 -17.42
CA PRO A 292 -17.72 -0.47 -18.57
C PRO A 292 -16.69 -1.55 -18.86
N THR A 293 -15.39 -1.20 -18.85
CA THR A 293 -14.31 -2.14 -19.09
C THR A 293 -14.25 -3.21 -17.98
N LEU A 294 -14.40 -2.81 -16.73
CA LEU A 294 -14.38 -3.75 -15.60
C LEU A 294 -15.57 -4.70 -15.64
N ASP A 295 -16.76 -4.23 -15.96
CA ASP A 295 -17.95 -5.07 -16.05
C ASP A 295 -17.83 -6.10 -17.20
N LEU A 296 -17.26 -5.71 -18.35
CA LEU A 296 -16.96 -6.61 -19.44
C LEU A 296 -15.91 -7.67 -19.07
N LEU A 297 -14.81 -7.24 -18.47
CA LEU A 297 -13.75 -8.15 -18.02
C LEU A 297 -14.27 -9.11 -16.95
N LEU A 298 -15.04 -8.61 -16.01
CA LEU A 298 -15.63 -9.42 -14.94
C LEU A 298 -16.54 -10.51 -15.49
N PHE A 299 -17.44 -10.14 -16.40
CA PHE A 299 -18.38 -11.09 -17.03
C PHE A 299 -17.61 -12.20 -17.81
N ARG A 300 -16.67 -11.81 -18.67
CA ARG A 300 -15.90 -12.77 -19.45
C ARG A 300 -15.02 -13.68 -18.57
N TRP A 301 -14.40 -13.12 -17.55
CA TRP A 301 -13.59 -13.88 -16.60
C TRP A 301 -14.43 -14.87 -15.81
N ALA A 302 -15.62 -14.46 -15.38
CA ALA A 302 -16.58 -15.34 -14.71
C ALA A 302 -16.99 -16.53 -15.60
N VAL A 303 -17.26 -16.29 -16.88
CA VAL A 303 -17.59 -17.34 -17.86
C VAL A 303 -16.43 -18.33 -18.01
N GLN A 304 -15.18 -17.85 -18.11
CA GLN A 304 -14.01 -18.74 -18.21
C GLN A 304 -13.80 -19.60 -16.96
N LEU A 305 -14.15 -19.05 -15.79
CA LEU A 305 -14.01 -19.75 -14.50
C LEU A 305 -15.22 -20.61 -14.12
N ASP A 306 -16.29 -20.59 -14.92
CA ASP A 306 -17.57 -21.25 -14.63
C ASP A 306 -18.16 -20.81 -13.26
N VAL A 307 -18.17 -19.50 -12.99
CA VAL A 307 -18.69 -18.88 -11.75
C VAL A 307 -19.76 -17.83 -12.06
N ASP A 308 -20.66 -17.57 -11.09
CA ASP A 308 -21.67 -16.50 -11.24
C ASP A 308 -21.00 -15.11 -11.19
N PRO A 309 -21.13 -14.30 -12.24
CA PRO A 309 -20.54 -12.96 -12.30
C PRO A 309 -21.13 -11.98 -11.26
N ARG A 310 -22.25 -12.30 -10.63
CA ARG A 310 -22.90 -11.48 -9.62
C ARG A 310 -22.36 -11.71 -8.21
N GLN A 311 -21.42 -12.63 -8.01
CA GLN A 311 -20.78 -12.86 -6.71
C GLN A 311 -20.06 -11.58 -6.25
N PRO A 312 -20.34 -11.06 -5.04
CA PRO A 312 -19.82 -9.76 -4.57
C PRO A 312 -18.28 -9.71 -4.51
N GLU A 313 -17.63 -10.87 -4.24
CA GLU A 313 -16.19 -11.00 -4.08
C GLU A 313 -15.45 -11.08 -5.41
N LEU A 314 -16.14 -11.44 -6.51
CA LEU A 314 -15.52 -11.75 -7.79
C LEU A 314 -14.80 -10.53 -8.40
N LEU A 315 -15.39 -9.35 -8.32
CA LEU A 315 -14.76 -8.11 -8.78
C LEU A 315 -13.47 -7.81 -8.01
N THR A 316 -13.49 -8.03 -6.70
CA THR A 316 -12.30 -7.87 -5.87
C THR A 316 -11.21 -8.89 -6.25
N ALA A 317 -11.60 -10.14 -6.49
CA ALA A 317 -10.70 -11.20 -6.93
C ALA A 317 -10.09 -10.88 -8.31
N LEU A 318 -10.88 -10.40 -9.27
CA LEU A 318 -10.40 -9.94 -10.57
C LEU A 318 -9.35 -8.85 -10.44
N LEU A 319 -9.63 -7.81 -9.65
CA LEU A 319 -8.72 -6.67 -9.47
C LEU A 319 -7.42 -7.08 -8.76
N LEU A 320 -7.50 -7.93 -7.74
CA LEU A 320 -6.31 -8.46 -7.05
C LEU A 320 -5.50 -9.39 -7.97
N THR A 321 -6.16 -10.26 -8.73
CA THR A 321 -5.49 -11.13 -9.70
C THR A 321 -4.73 -10.31 -10.73
N GLY A 322 -5.36 -9.25 -11.27
CA GLY A 322 -4.71 -8.34 -12.21
C GLY A 322 -3.50 -7.63 -11.61
N ALA A 323 -3.62 -7.13 -10.38
CA ALA A 323 -2.50 -6.48 -9.70
C ALA A 323 -1.33 -7.45 -9.41
N LEU A 324 -1.64 -8.71 -9.06
CA LEU A 324 -0.64 -9.76 -8.85
C LEU A 324 0.04 -10.18 -10.18
N LEU A 325 -0.67 -10.13 -11.29
CA LEU A 325 -0.12 -10.36 -12.63
C LEU A 325 0.83 -9.23 -13.06
N ASN A 326 0.43 -7.97 -12.81
CA ASN A 326 1.23 -6.80 -13.14
C ASN A 326 2.54 -6.73 -12.32
N ASN A 327 2.55 -7.32 -11.12
CA ASN A 327 3.66 -7.30 -10.18
C ASN A 327 4.04 -8.74 -9.75
N PRO A 328 4.64 -9.54 -10.64
CA PRO A 328 4.82 -10.98 -10.44
C PRO A 328 5.72 -11.35 -9.26
N ASP A 329 6.76 -10.57 -8.99
CA ASP A 329 7.77 -10.83 -7.95
C ASP A 329 7.67 -9.88 -6.75
N GLY A 330 6.71 -8.95 -6.75
CA GLY A 330 6.57 -7.94 -5.72
C GLY A 330 5.44 -8.22 -4.73
N CYS A 331 5.09 -7.20 -3.96
CA CYS A 331 4.07 -7.23 -2.93
C CYS A 331 2.91 -6.29 -3.29
N VAL A 332 1.69 -6.80 -3.28
CA VAL A 332 0.46 -6.04 -3.53
C VAL A 332 -0.15 -5.64 -2.19
N LEU A 333 -0.20 -4.32 -1.94
CA LEU A 333 -0.72 -3.78 -0.68
C LEU A 333 -2.24 -3.61 -0.74
N PHE A 334 -2.91 -4.15 0.25
CA PHE A 334 -4.34 -3.92 0.49
C PHE A 334 -4.56 -3.27 1.85
N SER A 335 -5.67 -2.55 2.00
CA SER A 335 -6.09 -1.96 3.27
C SER A 335 -7.58 -2.17 3.48
N THR A 336 -7.96 -2.61 4.67
CA THR A 336 -9.36 -2.81 5.04
C THR A 336 -9.58 -2.59 6.54
N SER A 337 -10.80 -2.24 6.92
CA SER A 337 -11.26 -2.20 8.30
C SER A 337 -12.17 -3.38 8.67
N LYS A 338 -12.32 -4.38 7.78
CA LYS A 338 -13.19 -5.54 7.96
C LYS A 338 -12.38 -6.82 7.88
N VAL A 339 -12.40 -7.62 8.96
CA VAL A 339 -11.70 -8.91 9.07
C VAL A 339 -12.08 -9.85 7.94
N GLN A 340 -13.38 -9.96 7.62
CA GLN A 340 -13.88 -10.85 6.57
C GLN A 340 -13.25 -10.59 5.19
N ARG A 341 -12.93 -9.32 4.88
CA ARG A 341 -12.27 -8.97 3.63
C ARG A 341 -10.83 -9.48 3.53
N ILE A 342 -10.13 -9.61 4.67
CA ILE A 342 -8.77 -10.15 4.67
C ILE A 342 -8.80 -11.60 4.18
N SER A 343 -9.72 -12.41 4.72
CA SER A 343 -9.88 -13.80 4.29
C SER A 343 -10.20 -13.90 2.80
N SER A 344 -11.13 -13.10 2.30
CA SER A 344 -11.48 -13.06 0.87
C SER A 344 -10.27 -12.69 -0.02
N TYR A 345 -9.43 -11.73 0.40
CA TYR A 345 -8.24 -11.34 -0.36
C TYR A 345 -7.17 -12.43 -0.37
N VAL A 346 -6.97 -13.11 0.76
CA VAL A 346 -6.03 -14.23 0.83
C VAL A 346 -6.54 -15.44 0.03
N GLN A 347 -7.84 -15.72 0.04
CA GLN A 347 -8.44 -16.77 -0.81
C GLN A 347 -8.18 -16.52 -2.30
N THR A 348 -8.13 -15.27 -2.75
CA THR A 348 -7.75 -14.93 -4.13
C THR A 348 -6.36 -15.49 -4.49
N LEU A 349 -5.39 -15.48 -3.55
CA LEU A 349 -4.07 -16.07 -3.79
C LEU A 349 -4.15 -17.61 -3.96
N GLN A 350 -5.01 -18.27 -3.24
CA GLN A 350 -5.15 -19.73 -3.33
C GLN A 350 -5.67 -20.17 -4.71
N HIS A 351 -6.57 -19.36 -5.30
CA HIS A 351 -7.11 -19.58 -6.64
C HIS A 351 -6.34 -18.85 -7.74
N PHE A 352 -5.25 -18.15 -7.38
CA PHE A 352 -4.50 -17.29 -8.30
C PHE A 352 -4.03 -18.01 -9.57
N PRO A 353 -3.49 -19.25 -9.56
CA PRO A 353 -2.99 -19.86 -10.78
C PRO A 353 -4.05 -19.99 -11.88
N ALA A 354 -5.24 -20.50 -11.53
CA ALA A 354 -6.35 -20.63 -12.48
C ALA A 354 -6.92 -19.28 -12.92
N GLY A 355 -7.15 -18.37 -11.95
CA GLY A 355 -7.65 -17.03 -12.24
C GLY A 355 -6.68 -16.20 -13.06
N ALA A 356 -5.37 -16.32 -12.82
CA ALA A 356 -4.33 -15.63 -13.57
C ALA A 356 -4.24 -16.13 -15.01
N GLN A 357 -4.33 -17.42 -15.24
CA GLN A 357 -4.31 -17.99 -16.59
C GLN A 357 -5.50 -17.48 -17.42
N ALA A 358 -6.72 -17.62 -16.87
CA ALA A 358 -7.94 -17.13 -17.52
C ALA A 358 -7.86 -15.61 -17.81
N LEU A 359 -7.33 -14.83 -16.87
CA LEU A 359 -7.19 -13.37 -17.05
C LEU A 359 -6.14 -13.01 -18.12
N ARG A 360 -5.00 -13.70 -18.18
CA ARG A 360 -4.00 -13.47 -19.25
C ARG A 360 -4.59 -13.73 -20.63
N GLU A 361 -5.30 -14.84 -20.79
CA GLU A 361 -5.95 -15.20 -22.05
C GLU A 361 -6.98 -14.13 -22.47
N LEU A 362 -7.77 -13.66 -21.51
CA LEU A 362 -8.75 -12.60 -21.74
C LEU A 362 -8.09 -11.28 -22.15
N LEU A 363 -7.05 -10.85 -21.43
CA LEU A 363 -6.34 -9.61 -21.73
C LEU A 363 -5.64 -9.67 -23.11
N ALA A 364 -5.08 -10.81 -23.49
CA ALA A 364 -4.51 -11.01 -24.82
C ALA A 364 -5.56 -10.88 -25.93
N GLN A 365 -6.76 -11.44 -25.73
CA GLN A 365 -7.88 -11.31 -26.66
C GLN A 365 -8.35 -9.85 -26.80
N VAL A 366 -8.47 -9.12 -25.69
CA VAL A 366 -8.91 -7.72 -25.69
C VAL A 366 -7.88 -6.81 -26.36
N SER A 367 -6.59 -7.05 -26.13
CA SER A 367 -5.49 -6.29 -26.76
C SER A 367 -5.46 -6.47 -28.28
N SER A 368 -5.80 -7.66 -28.79
CA SER A 368 -5.85 -7.94 -30.24
C SER A 368 -6.99 -7.22 -30.97
N ILE A 369 -8.03 -6.78 -30.23
CA ILE A 369 -9.21 -6.11 -30.79
C ILE A 369 -9.04 -4.56 -30.80
N GLY A 370 -7.95 -4.04 -30.24
CA GLY A 370 -7.58 -2.61 -30.35
C GLY A 370 -8.41 -1.64 -29.51
N SER A 371 -9.15 -2.09 -28.49
CA SER A 371 -10.13 -1.28 -27.77
C SER A 371 -10.04 -1.30 -26.25
N LEU A 372 -8.83 -1.19 -25.68
CA LEU A 372 -8.73 -0.74 -24.29
C LEU A 372 -8.64 0.80 -24.27
N PRO A 373 -9.52 1.52 -23.56
CA PRO A 373 -9.38 2.96 -23.43
C PRO A 373 -8.02 3.26 -22.80
N GLN A 374 -7.23 4.08 -23.49
CA GLN A 374 -5.99 4.61 -22.90
C GLN A 374 -6.35 5.35 -21.61
N PRO A 375 -5.62 5.17 -20.51
CA PRO A 375 -5.83 5.97 -19.31
C PRO A 375 -5.63 7.43 -19.69
N LEU A 376 -6.64 8.26 -19.42
CA LEU A 376 -6.49 9.70 -19.47
C LEU A 376 -5.30 10.06 -18.57
N ALA A 377 -4.29 10.69 -19.16
CA ALA A 377 -3.13 11.18 -18.46
C ALA A 377 -3.61 12.12 -17.35
N ALA A 378 -3.47 11.70 -16.09
CA ALA A 378 -3.75 12.49 -14.91
C ALA A 378 -2.43 13.10 -14.39
#